data_e88c593e3347cb7c1b03cbc36d40bf3c
#
_entry.id   e88c593e3347cb7c1b03cbc36d40bf3c
#
_cell.length_a   1.000
_cell.length_b   1.000
_cell.length_c   1.000
_cell.angle_alpha   90.00
_cell.angle_beta   90.00
_cell.angle_gamma   90.00
#
_symmetry.space_group_name_H-M   'P 1'
#
loop_
_entity.id
_entity.type
_entity.pdbx_description
1 polymer ?
#
loop_
_entity_poly.entity_id
_entity_poly.type
_entity_poly.pdbx_seq_one_letter_code
_entity_poly.pdbx_strand_id
1 'polypeptide(L)'
;MTLGSTFHISVAVTTISSARGRPSQIQSLTRFAVALAIFAVWTGPAMADQQQRPLSFQLPRNDSAAAERLASQLAALSPRVNREEARLLAACAYATASKLRRKYRMFGTPIFNNFLVHWGIRKRGYCFQWAEDLLVTLDALKLTSLELHWGEANPGNWRENNCIVVTAKGQPFNRGIILDCWRQLGHLRCGPVLSDADPYVENSAYARFVRARSVTTSQSSFRITDEKGSERKKRRLISRL
;
A
#
# COMPACT_ATOMS: atom_id res chain seq x y z
N MET A 1 46.59 -5.80 -26.36
CA MET A 1 47.26 -5.09 -25.26
C MET A 1 46.28 -5.11 -24.11
N THR A 2 46.30 -6.10 -23.33
CA THR A 2 46.77 -6.51 -21.99
C THR A 2 46.96 -5.33 -21.04
N LEU A 3 46.20 -5.33 -19.95
CA LEU A 3 46.72 -5.23 -18.61
C LEU A 3 45.57 -5.42 -17.60
N GLY A 4 45.67 -6.51 -16.84
CA GLY A 4 44.90 -6.81 -15.65
C GLY A 4 45.53 -6.15 -14.42
N SER A 5 44.75 -6.05 -13.38
CA SER A 5 45.21 -5.76 -12.02
C SER A 5 44.31 -6.51 -11.03
N THR A 6 44.92 -7.59 -10.49
CA THR A 6 44.38 -8.36 -9.36
C THR A 6 44.82 -7.70 -8.06
N PHE A 7 43.88 -7.36 -7.17
CA PHE A 7 44.20 -6.96 -5.80
C PHE A 7 44.01 -8.16 -4.85
N HIS A 8 45.13 -8.61 -4.28
CA HIS A 8 45.18 -9.54 -3.14
C HIS A 8 45.10 -8.73 -1.84
N ILE A 9 44.16 -9.09 -0.96
CA ILE A 9 44.17 -8.62 0.42
C ILE A 9 44.56 -9.76 1.32
N SER A 10 45.77 -9.66 1.94
CA SER A 10 46.28 -10.56 2.96
C SER A 10 45.73 -10.16 4.33
N VAL A 11 45.12 -11.11 5.03
CA VAL A 11 44.70 -10.94 6.43
C VAL A 11 45.73 -11.63 7.31
N ALA A 12 46.39 -10.85 8.15
CA ALA A 12 47.35 -11.34 9.15
C ALA A 12 46.58 -11.73 10.44
N VAL A 13 46.79 -12.99 10.85
CA VAL A 13 46.32 -13.53 12.14
C VAL A 13 47.38 -13.29 13.17
N THR A 14 47.09 -12.52 14.22
CA THR A 14 47.96 -12.37 15.37
C THR A 14 47.44 -13.19 16.55
N THR A 15 48.17 -14.25 16.87
CA THR A 15 47.97 -15.08 18.07
C THR A 15 48.60 -14.39 19.28
N ILE A 16 47.85 -14.20 20.36
CA ILE A 16 48.39 -13.85 21.68
C ILE A 16 48.07 -15.00 22.64
N SER A 17 49.13 -15.63 23.12
CA SER A 17 49.17 -16.62 24.21
C SER A 17 49.49 -15.93 25.53
N SER A 18 48.78 -16.21 26.63
CA SER A 18 49.29 -16.21 28.00
C SER A 18 48.26 -16.69 29.00
N ALA A 19 48.39 -17.85 29.52
CA ALA A 19 48.85 -18.30 30.83
C ALA A 19 47.95 -18.05 32.08
N ARG A 20 47.44 -19.18 32.56
CA ARG A 20 47.33 -19.66 33.97
C ARG A 20 46.59 -18.84 35.02
N GLY A 21 45.57 -19.49 35.57
CA GLY A 21 45.02 -19.21 36.89
C GLY A 21 43.78 -20.12 37.14
N ARG A 22 43.98 -21.24 37.87
CA ARG A 22 42.85 -22.05 38.37
C ARG A 22 42.29 -21.40 39.62
N PRO A 23 41.00 -21.22 39.77
CA PRO A 23 40.32 -21.16 41.07
C PRO A 23 39.43 -22.37 41.33
N SER A 24 39.41 -22.75 42.58
CA SER A 24 38.85 -23.89 43.29
C SER A 24 37.36 -24.21 43.01
N GLN A 25 37.07 -25.52 42.96
CA GLN A 25 35.83 -26.20 42.64
C GLN A 25 34.68 -26.12 43.69
N ILE A 26 34.61 -25.20 44.62
CA ILE A 26 33.61 -25.29 45.69
C ILE A 26 32.52 -24.17 45.66
N GLN A 27 32.56 -23.24 44.71
CA GLN A 27 31.55 -22.20 44.61
C GLN A 27 30.55 -22.32 43.43
N SER A 28 30.53 -23.47 42.77
CA SER A 28 29.74 -23.67 41.54
C SER A 28 28.34 -24.26 41.75
N LEU A 29 27.98 -24.77 42.90
CA LEU A 29 26.70 -25.50 43.10
C LEU A 29 25.55 -24.62 43.60
N THR A 30 25.81 -23.45 44.15
CA THR A 30 24.75 -22.56 44.68
C THR A 30 24.25 -21.53 43.66
N ARG A 31 24.92 -21.39 42.52
CA ARG A 31 24.48 -20.45 41.45
C ARG A 31 23.54 -21.04 40.41
N PHE A 32 23.44 -22.36 40.32
CA PHE A 32 22.56 -23.04 39.37
C PHE A 32 21.12 -23.21 39.89
N ALA A 33 20.86 -23.18 41.19
CA ALA A 33 19.52 -23.33 41.75
C ALA A 33 18.66 -22.04 41.64
N VAL A 34 19.27 -20.87 41.56
CA VAL A 34 18.57 -19.57 41.48
C VAL A 34 18.20 -19.23 40.01
N ALA A 35 18.95 -19.71 39.03
CA ALA A 35 18.67 -19.45 37.62
C ALA A 35 17.48 -20.26 37.07
N LEU A 36 17.14 -21.42 37.65
CA LEU A 36 16.03 -22.28 37.22
C LEU A 36 14.68 -21.82 37.80
N ALA A 37 14.64 -21.04 38.88
CA ALA A 37 13.38 -20.54 39.46
C ALA A 37 12.86 -19.27 38.78
N ILE A 38 13.67 -18.57 37.98
CA ILE A 38 13.25 -17.33 37.28
C ILE A 38 12.70 -17.65 35.86
N PHE A 39 12.97 -18.86 35.32
CA PHE A 39 12.48 -19.24 33.99
C PHE A 39 11.05 -19.83 33.98
N ALA A 40 10.48 -20.13 35.15
CA ALA A 40 9.16 -20.76 35.27
C ALA A 40 7.98 -19.76 35.43
N VAL A 41 8.21 -18.44 35.46
CA VAL A 41 7.15 -17.43 35.65
C VAL A 41 6.91 -16.56 34.41
N TRP A 42 7.58 -16.84 33.29
CA TRP A 42 7.38 -16.11 32.03
C TRP A 42 6.72 -16.96 30.93
N THR A 43 5.77 -17.80 31.30
CA THR A 43 4.72 -18.17 30.37
C THR A 43 3.65 -17.08 30.45
N GLY A 44 3.97 -15.92 29.88
CA GLY A 44 2.98 -14.91 29.60
C GLY A 44 1.84 -15.53 28.78
N PRO A 45 0.61 -14.98 28.88
CA PRO A 45 -0.53 -15.52 28.15
C PRO A 45 -0.14 -15.66 26.70
N ALA A 46 -0.41 -16.85 26.15
CA ALA A 46 -0.29 -17.14 24.74
C ALA A 46 -0.77 -15.91 23.96
N MET A 47 0.03 -15.46 22.98
CA MET A 47 -0.38 -14.46 22.02
C MET A 47 -1.77 -14.83 21.56
N ALA A 48 -2.80 -14.23 22.17
CA ALA A 48 -4.14 -14.34 21.69
C ALA A 48 -4.07 -13.96 20.22
N ASP A 49 -4.44 -14.90 19.40
CA ASP A 49 -4.64 -14.77 17.96
C ASP A 49 -5.21 -13.36 17.73
N GLN A 50 -4.35 -12.45 17.22
CA GLN A 50 -4.80 -11.16 16.74
C GLN A 50 -5.59 -11.46 15.48
N GLN A 51 -6.77 -11.98 15.70
CA GLN A 51 -7.81 -12.17 14.69
C GLN A 51 -7.91 -10.82 13.97
N GLN A 52 -7.27 -10.72 12.81
CA GLN A 52 -7.27 -9.53 11.98
C GLN A 52 -8.73 -9.13 11.79
N ARG A 53 -9.15 -8.09 12.51
CA ARG A 53 -10.50 -7.56 12.32
C ARG A 53 -10.67 -7.30 10.84
N PRO A 54 -11.69 -7.87 10.21
CA PRO A 54 -11.92 -7.64 8.79
C PRO A 54 -11.96 -6.14 8.55
N LEU A 55 -11.22 -5.67 7.52
CA LEU A 55 -11.21 -4.28 7.13
C LEU A 55 -12.64 -3.86 6.80
N SER A 56 -13.27 -3.10 7.67
CA SER A 56 -14.62 -2.59 7.47
C SER A 56 -14.54 -1.13 7.01
N PHE A 57 -15.11 -0.84 5.86
CA PHE A 57 -15.20 0.52 5.33
C PHE A 57 -16.57 1.10 5.68
N GLN A 58 -16.58 2.29 6.30
CA GLN A 58 -17.83 3.04 6.52
C GLN A 58 -18.26 3.66 5.19
N LEU A 59 -19.31 3.15 4.59
CA LEU A 59 -19.90 3.68 3.37
C LEU A 59 -21.05 4.63 3.70
N PRO A 60 -21.22 5.73 2.93
CA PRO A 60 -22.47 6.46 2.92
C PRO A 60 -23.62 5.52 2.56
N ARG A 61 -24.79 5.71 3.17
CA ARG A 61 -25.95 4.81 2.95
C ARG A 61 -26.30 4.61 1.48
N ASN A 62 -26.20 5.67 0.67
CA ASN A 62 -26.49 5.63 -0.76
C ASN A 62 -25.47 4.83 -1.58
N ASP A 63 -24.24 4.67 -1.07
CA ASP A 63 -23.17 3.96 -1.77
C ASP A 63 -23.16 2.44 -1.44
N SER A 64 -23.83 2.02 -0.37
CA SER A 64 -23.86 0.61 0.05
C SER A 64 -24.44 -0.31 -1.02
N ALA A 65 -25.63 0.00 -1.53
CA ALA A 65 -26.27 -0.80 -2.59
C ALA A 65 -25.46 -0.79 -3.89
N ALA A 66 -24.76 0.31 -4.20
CA ALA A 66 -23.90 0.41 -5.38
C ALA A 66 -22.63 -0.41 -5.20
N ALA A 67 -22.06 -0.45 -4.01
CA ALA A 67 -20.91 -1.29 -3.67
C ALA A 67 -21.25 -2.78 -3.78
N GLU A 68 -22.42 -3.21 -3.33
CA GLU A 68 -22.86 -4.60 -3.46
C GLU A 68 -23.07 -5.00 -4.95
N ARG A 69 -23.61 -4.09 -5.77
CA ARG A 69 -23.70 -4.33 -7.23
C ARG A 69 -22.31 -4.48 -7.86
N LEU A 70 -21.36 -3.61 -7.52
CA LEU A 70 -19.99 -3.72 -7.99
C LEU A 70 -19.35 -5.02 -7.53
N ALA A 71 -19.51 -5.40 -6.27
CA ALA A 71 -19.01 -6.66 -5.73
C ALA A 71 -19.53 -7.87 -6.51
N SER A 72 -20.83 -7.87 -6.84
CA SER A 72 -21.46 -8.91 -7.65
C SER A 72 -20.88 -8.96 -9.08
N GLN A 73 -20.66 -7.80 -9.72
CA GLN A 73 -20.04 -7.71 -11.04
C GLN A 73 -18.59 -8.23 -11.04
N LEU A 74 -17.81 -7.86 -10.02
CA LEU A 74 -16.43 -8.33 -9.86
C LEU A 74 -16.37 -9.84 -9.62
N ALA A 75 -17.26 -10.37 -8.78
CA ALA A 75 -17.35 -11.81 -8.54
C ALA A 75 -17.76 -12.60 -9.80
N ALA A 76 -18.52 -11.98 -10.70
CA ALA A 76 -18.96 -12.58 -11.96
C ALA A 76 -17.87 -12.59 -13.05
N LEU A 77 -16.74 -11.87 -12.88
CA LEU A 77 -15.63 -11.86 -13.83
C LEU A 77 -15.07 -13.27 -14.09
N SER A 78 -14.99 -14.10 -13.04
CA SER A 78 -14.53 -15.48 -13.14
C SER A 78 -14.98 -16.31 -11.92
N PRO A 79 -15.25 -17.62 -12.10
CA PRO A 79 -15.51 -18.53 -10.95
C PRO A 79 -14.36 -18.60 -9.94
N ARG A 80 -13.14 -18.16 -10.31
CA ARG A 80 -11.97 -18.13 -9.44
C ARG A 80 -11.90 -16.89 -8.57
N VAL A 81 -12.74 -15.89 -8.78
CA VAL A 81 -12.73 -14.67 -7.97
C VAL A 81 -13.28 -14.97 -6.59
N ASN A 82 -12.51 -14.59 -5.57
CA ASN A 82 -12.95 -14.67 -4.19
C ASN A 82 -14.02 -13.59 -3.93
N ARG A 83 -15.20 -14.00 -3.51
CA ARG A 83 -16.35 -13.10 -3.25
C ARG A 83 -16.06 -12.09 -2.14
N GLU A 84 -15.29 -12.46 -1.14
CA GLU A 84 -14.92 -11.55 -0.06
C GLU A 84 -13.91 -10.49 -0.55
N GLU A 85 -12.95 -10.86 -1.41
CA GLU A 85 -12.08 -9.89 -2.05
C GLU A 85 -12.87 -8.92 -2.95
N ALA A 86 -13.86 -9.41 -3.69
CA ALA A 86 -14.72 -8.58 -4.52
C ALA A 86 -15.53 -7.58 -3.68
N ARG A 87 -16.10 -7.99 -2.53
CA ARG A 87 -16.80 -7.11 -1.59
C ARG A 87 -15.85 -6.09 -0.97
N LEU A 88 -14.68 -6.54 -0.52
CA LEU A 88 -13.66 -5.70 0.09
C LEU A 88 -13.19 -4.61 -0.89
N LEU A 89 -12.88 -5.00 -2.13
CA LEU A 89 -12.49 -4.05 -3.17
C LEU A 89 -13.60 -3.05 -3.47
N ALA A 90 -14.83 -3.50 -3.67
CA ALA A 90 -15.96 -2.63 -3.95
C ALA A 90 -16.21 -1.62 -2.83
N ALA A 91 -16.23 -2.06 -1.58
CA ALA A 91 -16.38 -1.19 -0.41
C ALA A 91 -15.23 -0.18 -0.31
N CYS A 92 -13.99 -0.63 -0.50
CA CYS A 92 -12.81 0.24 -0.49
C CYS A 92 -12.87 1.28 -1.62
N ALA A 93 -13.27 0.91 -2.83
CA ALA A 93 -13.37 1.81 -3.97
C ALA A 93 -14.40 2.94 -3.72
N TYR A 94 -15.60 2.61 -3.23
CA TYR A 94 -16.62 3.62 -2.88
C TYR A 94 -16.20 4.50 -1.72
N ALA A 95 -15.62 3.93 -0.66
CA ALA A 95 -15.10 4.71 0.47
C ALA A 95 -13.99 5.69 0.02
N THR A 96 -13.10 5.21 -0.87
CA THR A 96 -12.02 6.03 -1.43
C THR A 96 -12.58 7.14 -2.31
N ALA A 97 -13.50 6.85 -3.22
CA ALA A 97 -14.15 7.86 -4.06
C ALA A 97 -14.80 8.95 -3.21
N SER A 98 -15.55 8.58 -2.17
CA SER A 98 -16.15 9.51 -1.21
C SER A 98 -15.11 10.38 -0.48
N LYS A 99 -13.98 9.79 -0.07
CA LYS A 99 -12.85 10.51 0.55
C LYS A 99 -12.22 11.50 -0.43
N LEU A 100 -11.96 11.08 -1.67
CA LEU A 100 -11.37 11.89 -2.71
C LEU A 100 -12.28 13.05 -3.12
N ARG A 101 -13.59 12.81 -3.19
CA ARG A 101 -14.59 13.87 -3.41
C ARG A 101 -14.47 15.00 -2.38
N ARG A 102 -14.32 14.67 -1.11
CA ARG A 102 -14.09 15.67 -0.05
C ARG A 102 -12.72 16.34 -0.17
N LYS A 103 -11.67 15.56 -0.53
CA LYS A 103 -10.30 16.07 -0.70
C LYS A 103 -10.19 17.05 -1.86
N TYR A 104 -10.72 16.70 -3.02
CA TYR A 104 -10.59 17.48 -4.24
C TYR A 104 -11.66 18.57 -4.40
N ARG A 105 -12.81 18.45 -3.72
CA ARG A 105 -13.91 19.44 -3.72
C ARG A 105 -14.26 19.95 -5.11
N MET A 106 -14.34 19.05 -6.10
CA MET A 106 -14.69 19.43 -7.47
C MET A 106 -16.14 19.95 -7.56
N PHE A 107 -16.37 20.90 -8.45
CA PHE A 107 -17.70 21.43 -8.76
C PHE A 107 -17.81 21.78 -10.25
N GLY A 108 -19.04 21.95 -10.75
CA GLY A 108 -19.30 22.22 -12.17
C GLY A 108 -19.03 21.00 -13.04
N THR A 109 -18.07 21.10 -13.95
CA THR A 109 -17.66 19.97 -14.82
C THR A 109 -16.25 19.50 -14.52
N PRO A 110 -15.87 18.24 -14.83
CA PRO A 110 -14.51 17.76 -14.70
C PRO A 110 -13.49 18.61 -15.46
N ILE A 111 -13.83 19.02 -16.69
CA ILE A 111 -12.99 19.88 -17.55
C ILE A 111 -12.78 21.26 -16.90
N PHE A 112 -13.83 21.85 -16.36
CA PHE A 112 -13.72 23.11 -15.64
C PHE A 112 -12.72 23.01 -14.46
N ASN A 113 -12.74 21.90 -13.74
CA ASN A 113 -11.77 21.68 -12.66
C ASN A 113 -10.33 21.50 -13.18
N ASN A 114 -10.13 20.97 -14.39
CA ASN A 114 -8.81 20.94 -15.04
C ASN A 114 -8.28 22.37 -15.26
N PHE A 115 -9.12 23.32 -15.72
CA PHE A 115 -8.72 24.72 -15.85
C PHE A 115 -8.30 25.33 -14.50
N LEU A 116 -9.02 25.03 -13.43
CA LEU A 116 -8.67 25.53 -12.09
C LEU A 116 -7.31 25.00 -11.61
N VAL A 117 -6.97 23.76 -11.96
CA VAL A 117 -5.66 23.18 -11.66
C VAL A 117 -4.60 23.77 -12.57
N HIS A 118 -4.87 23.91 -13.88
CA HIS A 118 -3.96 24.49 -14.84
C HIS A 118 -3.53 25.92 -14.48
N TRP A 119 -4.46 26.75 -14.02
CA TRP A 119 -4.19 28.12 -13.59
C TRP A 119 -3.68 28.25 -12.15
N GLY A 120 -3.36 27.13 -11.50
CA GLY A 120 -2.79 27.12 -10.14
C GLY A 120 -3.78 27.51 -9.03
N ILE A 121 -5.08 27.71 -9.34
CA ILE A 121 -6.13 27.96 -8.37
C ILE A 121 -6.33 26.74 -7.47
N ARG A 122 -6.08 25.55 -8.03
CA ARG A 122 -6.08 24.27 -7.32
C ARG A 122 -4.75 23.54 -7.53
N LYS A 123 -4.29 22.86 -6.49
CA LYS A 123 -3.03 22.11 -6.55
C LYS A 123 -3.16 20.73 -7.22
N ARG A 124 -4.35 20.13 -7.21
CA ARG A 124 -4.65 18.78 -7.71
C ARG A 124 -6.11 18.69 -8.14
N GLY A 125 -6.42 17.73 -9.03
CA GLY A 125 -7.78 17.47 -9.50
C GLY A 125 -7.87 16.89 -10.90
N TYR A 126 -6.73 16.69 -11.61
CA TYR A 126 -6.70 15.99 -12.89
C TYR A 126 -7.13 14.54 -12.77
N CYS A 127 -7.67 13.95 -13.85
CA CYS A 127 -8.13 12.56 -13.88
C CYS A 127 -7.08 11.57 -13.40
N PHE A 128 -5.83 11.69 -13.86
CA PHE A 128 -4.75 10.80 -13.43
C PHE A 128 -4.46 10.86 -11.93
N GLN A 129 -4.62 12.02 -11.28
CA GLN A 129 -4.41 12.15 -9.84
C GLN A 129 -5.47 11.41 -9.01
N TRP A 130 -6.69 11.34 -9.51
CA TRP A 130 -7.75 10.54 -8.91
C TRP A 130 -7.48 9.05 -9.08
N ALA A 131 -7.07 8.64 -10.28
CA ALA A 131 -6.73 7.26 -10.56
C ALA A 131 -5.50 6.80 -9.76
N GLU A 132 -4.46 7.66 -9.61
CA GLU A 132 -3.30 7.38 -8.74
C GLU A 132 -3.71 7.12 -7.29
N ASP A 133 -4.47 8.03 -6.69
CA ASP A 133 -4.92 7.91 -5.29
C ASP A 133 -5.80 6.66 -5.11
N LEU A 134 -6.63 6.33 -6.11
CA LEU A 134 -7.46 5.12 -6.09
C LEU A 134 -6.60 3.86 -6.21
N LEU A 135 -5.68 3.80 -7.18
CA LEU A 135 -4.78 2.65 -7.39
C LEU A 135 -3.99 2.33 -6.11
N VAL A 136 -3.35 3.33 -5.52
CA VAL A 136 -2.55 3.15 -4.29
C VAL A 136 -3.40 2.59 -3.15
N THR A 137 -4.63 3.09 -3.01
CA THR A 137 -5.52 2.63 -1.94
C THR A 137 -6.00 1.19 -2.17
N LEU A 138 -6.35 0.83 -3.41
CA LEU A 138 -6.80 -0.52 -3.74
C LEU A 138 -5.64 -1.53 -3.74
N ASP A 139 -4.44 -1.13 -4.18
CA ASP A 139 -3.25 -2.00 -4.17
C ASP A 139 -2.83 -2.41 -2.74
N ALA A 140 -3.13 -1.57 -1.75
CA ALA A 140 -2.89 -1.89 -0.34
C ALA A 140 -3.74 -3.06 0.18
N LEU A 141 -4.83 -3.44 -0.50
CA LEU A 141 -5.66 -4.59 -0.14
C LEU A 141 -4.97 -5.94 -0.39
N LYS A 142 -3.91 -5.96 -1.23
CA LYS A 142 -3.13 -7.17 -1.57
C LYS A 142 -4.01 -8.33 -2.04
N LEU A 143 -4.88 -8.04 -2.98
CA LEU A 143 -5.83 -9.00 -3.56
C LEU A 143 -5.08 -10.14 -4.26
N THR A 144 -5.64 -11.34 -4.20
CA THR A 144 -5.05 -12.56 -4.76
C THR A 144 -5.80 -13.10 -5.97
N SER A 145 -7.10 -12.85 -6.07
CA SER A 145 -7.98 -13.32 -7.14
C SER A 145 -8.35 -12.24 -8.16
N LEU A 146 -8.08 -10.97 -7.84
CA LEU A 146 -8.32 -9.81 -8.69
C LEU A 146 -7.03 -9.10 -9.02
N GLU A 147 -6.99 -8.40 -10.15
CA GLU A 147 -5.84 -7.66 -10.66
C GLU A 147 -6.23 -6.23 -11.01
N LEU A 148 -5.35 -5.27 -10.69
CA LEU A 148 -5.58 -3.84 -10.91
C LEU A 148 -4.71 -3.36 -12.06
N HIS A 149 -5.33 -2.69 -13.03
CA HIS A 149 -4.69 -2.14 -14.20
C HIS A 149 -4.91 -0.63 -14.28
N TRP A 150 -4.00 0.08 -14.93
CA TRP A 150 -4.18 1.48 -15.30
C TRP A 150 -4.83 1.57 -16.68
N GLY A 151 -6.00 2.14 -16.75
CA GLY A 151 -6.69 2.43 -18.01
C GLY A 151 -6.51 3.89 -18.42
N GLU A 152 -6.17 4.10 -19.68
CA GLU A 152 -5.91 5.40 -20.27
C GLU A 152 -6.70 5.56 -21.57
N ALA A 153 -7.45 6.63 -21.69
CA ALA A 153 -8.20 6.96 -22.91
C ALA A 153 -7.79 8.33 -23.42
N ASN A 154 -7.63 8.47 -24.74
CA ASN A 154 -7.24 9.69 -25.43
C ASN A 154 -6.00 10.38 -24.88
N PRO A 155 -4.85 9.67 -24.67
CA PRO A 155 -3.67 10.21 -24.05
C PRO A 155 -3.14 11.44 -24.78
N GLY A 156 -2.72 12.47 -24.01
CA GLY A 156 -2.22 13.75 -24.54
C GLY A 156 -3.29 14.65 -25.15
N ASN A 157 -4.56 14.28 -25.09
CA ASN A 157 -5.67 15.08 -25.60
C ASN A 157 -6.39 15.79 -24.44
N TRP A 158 -7.11 16.88 -24.74
CA TRP A 158 -7.94 17.56 -23.75
C TRP A 158 -9.09 16.67 -23.19
N ARG A 159 -9.42 15.59 -23.91
CA ARG A 159 -10.37 14.54 -23.48
C ARG A 159 -9.69 13.37 -22.77
N GLU A 160 -8.41 13.48 -22.46
CA GLU A 160 -7.71 12.42 -21.74
C GLU A 160 -8.45 12.07 -20.44
N ASN A 161 -8.65 10.78 -20.24
CA ASN A 161 -9.20 10.24 -19.02
C ASN A 161 -8.43 9.01 -18.55
N ASN A 162 -8.19 8.94 -17.24
CA ASN A 162 -7.48 7.87 -16.60
C ASN A 162 -8.36 7.22 -15.54
N CYS A 163 -8.33 5.91 -15.46
CA CYS A 163 -9.14 5.13 -14.53
C CYS A 163 -8.39 3.89 -14.04
N ILE A 164 -8.96 3.19 -13.08
CA ILE A 164 -8.50 1.85 -12.69
C ILE A 164 -9.43 0.82 -13.32
N VAL A 165 -8.86 -0.22 -13.90
CA VAL A 165 -9.61 -1.38 -14.41
C VAL A 165 -9.29 -2.56 -13.52
N VAL A 166 -10.33 -3.29 -13.13
CA VAL A 166 -10.23 -4.51 -12.32
C VAL A 166 -10.60 -5.70 -13.16
N THR A 167 -9.70 -6.68 -13.25
CA THR A 167 -9.94 -7.96 -13.90
C THR A 167 -9.89 -9.10 -12.86
N ALA A 168 -10.40 -10.27 -13.21
CA ALA A 168 -9.97 -11.48 -12.52
C ALA A 168 -8.51 -11.75 -12.89
N LYS A 169 -7.75 -12.31 -11.94
CA LYS A 169 -6.32 -12.56 -12.12
C LYS A 169 -6.03 -13.35 -13.39
N GLY A 170 -5.13 -12.80 -14.21
CA GLY A 170 -4.74 -13.39 -15.49
C GLY A 170 -5.76 -13.21 -16.63
N GLN A 171 -6.82 -12.45 -16.43
CA GLN A 171 -7.72 -12.07 -17.53
C GLN A 171 -7.19 -10.84 -18.28
N PRO A 172 -7.47 -10.73 -19.58
CA PRO A 172 -7.06 -9.57 -20.35
C PRO A 172 -7.81 -8.30 -19.90
N PHE A 173 -7.14 -7.15 -20.01
CA PHE A 173 -7.61 -5.83 -19.63
C PHE A 173 -9.03 -5.49 -20.10
N ASN A 174 -9.34 -5.79 -21.36
CA ASN A 174 -10.64 -5.47 -21.96
C ASN A 174 -11.83 -6.25 -21.37
N ARG A 175 -11.59 -7.29 -20.59
CA ARG A 175 -12.61 -8.05 -19.85
C ARG A 175 -12.90 -7.46 -18.46
N GLY A 176 -12.21 -6.39 -18.08
CA GLY A 176 -12.31 -5.79 -16.76
C GLY A 176 -13.47 -4.84 -16.58
N ILE A 177 -13.62 -4.41 -15.34
CA ILE A 177 -14.56 -3.38 -14.88
C ILE A 177 -13.79 -2.09 -14.60
N ILE A 178 -14.22 -1.00 -15.22
CA ILE A 178 -13.70 0.36 -14.99
C ILE A 178 -14.16 0.86 -13.63
N LEU A 179 -13.24 1.52 -12.91
CA LEU A 179 -13.49 2.31 -11.71
C LEU A 179 -12.99 3.74 -11.97
N ASP A 180 -13.90 4.66 -12.23
CA ASP A 180 -13.61 6.06 -12.55
C ASP A 180 -14.29 6.99 -11.52
N CYS A 181 -13.48 7.70 -10.74
CA CYS A 181 -13.95 8.67 -9.75
C CYS A 181 -14.03 10.10 -10.30
N TRP A 182 -13.31 10.43 -11.40
CA TRP A 182 -13.16 11.79 -11.87
C TRP A 182 -14.34 12.28 -12.68
N ARG A 183 -14.82 11.47 -13.61
CA ARG A 183 -15.84 11.85 -14.59
C ARG A 183 -17.19 12.26 -13.96
N GLN A 184 -17.50 11.71 -12.81
CA GLN A 184 -18.71 12.03 -12.04
C GLN A 184 -18.40 12.81 -10.73
N LEU A 185 -17.35 13.65 -10.75
CA LEU A 185 -17.04 14.58 -9.66
C LEU A 185 -16.91 13.91 -8.28
N GLY A 186 -16.30 12.71 -8.25
CA GLY A 186 -16.09 11.93 -7.03
C GLY A 186 -17.18 10.91 -6.70
N HIS A 187 -18.19 10.76 -7.57
CA HIS A 187 -19.03 9.56 -7.56
C HIS A 187 -18.36 8.47 -8.38
N LEU A 188 -18.23 7.28 -7.80
CA LEU A 188 -17.58 6.17 -8.48
C LEU A 188 -18.46 5.67 -9.63
N ARG A 189 -17.99 5.82 -10.85
CA ARG A 189 -18.56 5.21 -12.05
C ARG A 189 -17.91 3.84 -12.29
N CYS A 190 -18.73 2.82 -12.53
CA CYS A 190 -18.30 1.46 -12.80
C CYS A 190 -19.00 0.91 -14.03
N GLY A 191 -18.29 0.12 -14.84
CA GLY A 191 -18.85 -0.56 -16.00
C GLY A 191 -17.81 -1.37 -16.75
N PRO A 192 -18.23 -2.28 -17.66
CA PRO A 192 -17.30 -3.06 -18.47
C PRO A 192 -16.47 -2.16 -19.40
N VAL A 193 -15.19 -2.48 -19.59
CA VAL A 193 -14.28 -1.74 -20.49
C VAL A 193 -14.84 -1.66 -21.90
N LEU A 194 -15.32 -2.77 -22.45
CA LEU A 194 -15.82 -2.83 -23.82
C LEU A 194 -17.13 -2.07 -24.05
N SER A 195 -17.84 -1.71 -23.00
CA SER A 195 -19.12 -0.96 -23.09
C SER A 195 -18.93 0.53 -22.83
N ASP A 196 -17.71 0.99 -22.56
CA ASP A 196 -17.44 2.40 -22.32
C ASP A 196 -17.35 3.18 -23.64
N ALA A 197 -17.80 4.44 -23.61
CA ALA A 197 -17.69 5.35 -24.76
C ALA A 197 -16.24 5.79 -25.04
N ASP A 198 -15.38 5.76 -24.01
CA ASP A 198 -13.97 6.08 -24.17
C ASP A 198 -13.15 4.82 -24.49
N PRO A 199 -12.25 4.90 -25.49
CA PRO A 199 -11.45 3.76 -25.95
C PRO A 199 -10.27 3.53 -24.99
N TYR A 200 -10.51 2.92 -23.82
CA TYR A 200 -9.46 2.64 -22.85
C TYR A 200 -8.48 1.58 -23.34
N VAL A 201 -7.21 1.92 -23.19
CA VAL A 201 -6.07 1.01 -23.36
C VAL A 201 -5.31 0.87 -22.05
N GLU A 202 -4.62 -0.25 -21.89
CA GLU A 202 -3.81 -0.48 -20.68
C GLU A 202 -2.47 0.26 -20.75
N ASN A 203 -2.12 1.00 -19.70
CA ASN A 203 -0.79 1.54 -19.48
C ASN A 203 -0.12 0.88 -18.25
N SER A 204 0.40 -0.33 -18.44
CA SER A 204 1.05 -1.10 -17.39
C SER A 204 2.34 -0.46 -16.87
N ALA A 205 3.03 0.34 -17.71
CA ALA A 205 4.23 1.08 -17.32
C ALA A 205 3.88 2.17 -16.29
N TYR A 206 2.81 2.91 -16.52
CA TYR A 206 2.37 3.95 -15.58
C TYR A 206 1.85 3.34 -14.26
N ALA A 207 1.13 2.22 -14.33
CA ALA A 207 0.71 1.49 -13.13
C ALA A 207 1.91 1.10 -12.24
N ARG A 208 2.99 0.59 -12.84
CA ARG A 208 4.23 0.25 -12.11
C ARG A 208 4.89 1.49 -11.50
N PHE A 209 4.96 2.59 -12.26
CA PHE A 209 5.50 3.86 -11.77
C PHE A 209 4.76 4.37 -10.52
N VAL A 210 3.42 4.38 -10.55
CA VAL A 210 2.59 4.81 -9.43
C VAL A 210 2.84 3.95 -8.19
N ARG A 211 2.87 2.62 -8.34
CA ARG A 211 3.14 1.68 -7.24
C ARG A 211 4.53 1.90 -6.63
N ALA A 212 5.57 2.01 -7.46
CA ALA A 212 6.93 2.23 -6.98
C ALA A 212 7.06 3.54 -6.17
N ARG A 213 6.45 4.63 -6.67
CA ARG A 213 6.43 5.93 -5.99
C ARG A 213 5.72 5.87 -4.63
N SER A 214 4.64 5.11 -4.51
CA SER A 214 3.89 4.98 -3.25
C SER A 214 4.69 4.26 -2.17
N VAL A 215 5.46 3.24 -2.53
CA VAL A 215 6.35 2.51 -1.61
C VAL A 215 7.44 3.44 -1.06
N THR A 216 8.09 4.22 -1.93
CA THR A 216 9.13 5.17 -1.54
C THR A 216 8.60 6.24 -0.58
N THR A 217 7.40 6.78 -0.84
CA THR A 217 6.76 7.78 0.03
C THR A 217 6.42 7.18 1.42
N SER A 218 5.93 5.95 1.46
CA SER A 218 5.63 5.26 2.71
C SER A 218 6.90 5.00 3.54
N GLN A 219 7.99 4.59 2.91
CA GLN A 219 9.27 4.36 3.58
C GLN A 219 9.89 5.65 4.12
N SER A 220 9.82 6.76 3.37
CA SER A 220 10.32 8.06 3.83
C SER A 220 9.51 8.59 5.01
N SER A 221 8.19 8.43 4.99
CA SER A 221 7.32 8.82 6.12
C SER A 221 7.62 8.00 7.38
N PHE A 222 7.91 6.71 7.25
CA PHE A 222 8.26 5.84 8.36
C PHE A 222 9.61 6.25 9.00
N ARG A 223 10.63 6.55 8.17
CA ARG A 223 11.94 7.05 8.66
C ARG A 223 11.81 8.35 9.44
N ILE A 224 11.03 9.32 8.95
CA ILE A 224 10.83 10.62 9.62
C ILE A 224 10.12 10.46 10.98
N THR A 225 9.16 9.54 11.08
CA THR A 225 8.45 9.27 12.35
C THR A 225 9.35 8.57 13.37
N ASP A 226 10.23 7.69 12.93
CA ASP A 226 11.17 6.95 13.78
C ASP A 226 12.25 7.89 14.33
N GLU A 227 12.78 8.79 13.49
CA GLU A 227 13.76 9.80 13.87
C GLU A 227 13.21 10.79 14.90
N LYS A 228 11.98 11.30 14.68
CA LYS A 228 11.27 12.16 15.65
C LYS A 228 10.93 11.43 16.95
N GLY A 229 10.61 10.14 16.90
CA GLY A 229 10.38 9.30 18.07
C GLY A 229 11.66 9.12 18.89
N SER A 230 12.79 8.87 18.24
CA SER A 230 14.10 8.73 18.85
C SER A 230 14.56 10.04 19.52
N GLU A 231 14.41 11.19 18.85
CA GLU A 231 14.74 12.50 19.42
C GLU A 231 13.87 12.86 20.64
N ARG A 232 12.57 12.57 20.61
CA ARG A 232 11.68 12.77 21.77
C ARG A 232 12.10 11.92 22.96
N LYS A 233 12.52 10.67 22.73
CA LYS A 233 13.00 9.77 23.78
C LYS A 233 14.30 10.30 24.41
N LYS A 234 15.23 10.78 23.56
CA LYS A 234 16.50 11.38 24.00
C LYS A 234 16.28 12.65 24.84
N ARG A 235 15.39 13.56 24.42
CA ARG A 235 15.04 14.78 25.19
C ARG A 235 14.41 14.46 26.54
N ARG A 236 13.54 13.44 26.64
CA ARG A 236 12.94 13.00 27.91
C ARG A 236 13.95 12.38 28.85
N LEU A 237 15.02 11.74 28.35
CA LEU A 237 16.08 11.18 29.18
C LEU A 237 16.95 12.28 29.77
N ILE A 238 17.30 13.31 28.98
CA ILE A 238 18.13 14.46 29.41
C ILE A 238 17.39 15.35 30.42
N SER A 239 16.07 15.48 30.33
CA SER A 239 15.28 16.28 31.27
C SER A 239 15.02 15.60 32.62
N ARG A 240 15.50 14.38 32.83
CA ARG A 240 15.38 13.62 34.09
C ARG A 240 16.71 13.47 34.84
N LEU A 241 17.79 14.00 34.24
CA LEU A 241 19.11 14.18 34.88
C LEU A 241 19.26 15.60 35.40
#